data_d44c856c4221717a9d629a3d5f06a3e0
#
_entry.id   d44c856c4221717a9d629a3d5f06a3e0
#
_cell.length_a   1.000
_cell.length_b   1.000
_cell.length_c   1.000
_cell.angle_alpha   90.00
_cell.angle_beta   90.00
_cell.angle_gamma   90.00
#
_symmetry.space_group_name_H-M   'P 1'
#
loop_
_entity.id
_entity.type
_entity.pdbx_description
1 polymer ?
#
loop_
_entity_poly.entity_id
_entity_poly.type
_entity_poly.pdbx_seq_one_letter_code
_entity_poly.pdbx_strand_id
1 'polypeptide(L)'
;MGLVTSKEVAKAIGTDKFGVFGTFSGWFLMKILRISTVNKIYNKHKHKKDLPFLNGLLDDFQIEFEIPEEDLKRIPKTGPFITISNHPLGGIDGILLLKLLLEHREDYKIIANFLLHRAVPLKPYIMPVNPFENHKEAKSSVAGIKNALLHLRDGKPLGIFPAGEVSTYKDGKLMVDKEWETGAVRLIKKANVPVIPIYFHAKNSKMFYMLSKISA
;
A
#
# COMPACT_ATOMS: atom_id res chain seq x y z
N MET A 1 14.18 -15.50 3.00
CA MET A 1 13.93 -14.55 4.10
C MET A 1 12.53 -13.98 3.90
N GLY A 2 11.71 -13.86 4.95
CA GLY A 2 10.35 -13.33 4.80
C GLY A 2 10.33 -11.80 4.68
N LEU A 3 9.21 -11.23 4.29
CA LEU A 3 9.00 -9.77 4.22
C LEU A 3 9.08 -9.11 5.60
N VAL A 4 8.58 -9.81 6.63
CA VAL A 4 8.53 -9.34 8.01
C VAL A 4 9.07 -10.43 8.93
N THR A 5 9.88 -10.05 9.91
CA THR A 5 10.47 -10.97 10.90
C THR A 5 9.83 -10.82 12.27
N SER A 6 9.92 -11.87 13.11
CA SER A 6 9.43 -11.82 14.51
C SER A 6 10.14 -10.74 15.33
N LYS A 7 11.40 -10.46 15.07
CA LYS A 7 12.15 -9.40 15.74
C LYS A 7 11.59 -8.01 15.39
N GLU A 8 11.21 -7.78 14.12
CA GLU A 8 10.61 -6.52 13.69
C GLU A 8 9.23 -6.31 14.31
N VAL A 9 8.43 -7.39 14.40
CA VAL A 9 7.13 -7.33 15.08
C VAL A 9 7.33 -7.06 16.57
N ALA A 10 8.26 -7.76 17.23
CA ALA A 10 8.59 -7.51 18.65
C ALA A 10 8.99 -6.05 18.88
N LYS A 11 9.80 -5.48 17.99
CA LYS A 11 10.21 -4.07 18.04
C LYS A 11 9.01 -3.12 17.87
N ALA A 12 8.12 -3.41 16.92
CA ALA A 12 6.93 -2.61 16.67
C ALA A 12 5.96 -2.56 17.88
N ILE A 13 5.89 -3.64 18.67
CA ILE A 13 5.07 -3.70 19.90
C ILE A 13 5.87 -3.37 21.17
N GLY A 14 7.13 -2.95 21.06
CA GLY A 14 7.96 -2.51 22.18
C GLY A 14 8.44 -3.65 23.11
N THR A 15 8.33 -4.93 22.67
CA THR A 15 8.74 -6.09 23.47
C THR A 15 10.14 -6.60 23.17
N ASP A 16 10.83 -6.03 22.20
CA ASP A 16 12.19 -6.38 21.80
C ASP A 16 13.21 -6.29 22.95
N LYS A 17 12.94 -5.41 23.92
CA LYS A 17 13.76 -5.24 25.14
C LYS A 17 13.79 -6.47 26.06
N PHE A 18 12.83 -7.38 25.92
CA PHE A 18 12.70 -8.59 26.74
C PHE A 18 13.42 -9.81 26.13
N GLY A 19 14.34 -9.61 25.19
CA GLY A 19 15.19 -10.67 24.64
C GLY A 19 14.39 -11.80 23.97
N VAL A 20 14.58 -13.05 24.47
CA VAL A 20 13.92 -14.24 23.90
C VAL A 20 12.38 -14.16 24.05
N PHE A 21 11.89 -13.68 25.18
CA PHE A 21 10.44 -13.51 25.41
C PHE A 21 9.84 -12.49 24.44
N GLY A 22 10.55 -11.39 24.17
CA GLY A 22 10.13 -10.41 23.17
C GLY A 22 10.06 -11.00 21.77
N THR A 23 11.04 -11.80 21.39
CA THR A 23 11.02 -12.50 20.08
C THR A 23 9.88 -13.52 20.00
N PHE A 24 9.58 -14.20 21.09
CA PHE A 24 8.46 -15.14 21.18
C PHE A 24 7.11 -14.43 21.05
N SER A 25 6.92 -13.29 21.73
CA SER A 25 5.71 -12.47 21.59
C SER A 25 5.51 -11.97 20.15
N GLY A 26 6.59 -11.53 19.49
CA GLY A 26 6.57 -11.17 18.08
C GLY A 26 6.18 -12.34 17.16
N TRP A 27 6.74 -13.53 17.41
CA TRP A 27 6.38 -14.73 16.67
C TRP A 27 4.91 -15.15 16.88
N PHE A 28 4.42 -15.08 18.12
CA PHE A 28 3.03 -15.37 18.46
C PHE A 28 2.07 -14.42 17.74
N LEU A 29 2.38 -13.11 17.77
CA LEU A 29 1.59 -12.10 17.06
C LEU A 29 1.61 -12.29 15.54
N MET A 30 2.75 -12.68 14.98
CA MET A 30 2.83 -13.03 13.55
C MET A 30 1.89 -14.16 13.16
N LYS A 31 1.69 -15.16 14.05
CA LYS A 31 0.72 -16.25 13.84
C LYS A 31 -0.71 -15.74 13.90
N ILE A 32 -1.06 -14.96 14.93
CA ILE A 32 -2.42 -14.41 15.11
C ILE A 32 -2.80 -13.53 13.92
N LEU A 33 -1.89 -12.62 13.51
CA LEU A 33 -2.10 -11.71 12.39
C LEU A 33 -1.88 -12.35 11.02
N ARG A 34 -1.62 -13.66 10.97
CA ARG A 34 -1.33 -14.42 9.75
C ARG A 34 -0.16 -13.86 8.91
N ILE A 35 0.74 -13.08 9.51
CA ILE A 35 1.94 -12.54 8.83
C ILE A 35 2.84 -13.68 8.33
N SER A 36 2.88 -14.79 9.06
CA SER A 36 3.58 -16.01 8.63
C SER A 36 3.04 -16.56 7.31
N THR A 37 1.71 -16.48 7.08
CA THR A 37 1.06 -16.87 5.83
C THR A 37 1.45 -15.91 4.71
N VAL A 38 1.45 -14.60 4.97
CA VAL A 38 1.92 -13.58 4.01
C VAL A 38 3.38 -13.86 3.59
N ASN A 39 4.27 -14.13 4.55
CA ASN A 39 5.65 -14.48 4.27
C ASN A 39 5.78 -15.77 3.42
N LYS A 40 4.95 -16.78 3.70
CA LYS A 40 4.94 -18.04 2.94
C LYS A 40 4.52 -17.80 1.50
N ILE A 41 3.43 -17.09 1.28
CA ILE A 41 2.91 -16.74 -0.05
C ILE A 41 3.93 -15.89 -0.82
N TYR A 42 4.49 -14.87 -0.19
CA TYR A 42 5.56 -14.07 -0.80
C TYR A 42 6.75 -14.93 -1.23
N ASN A 43 7.25 -15.81 -0.36
CA ASN A 43 8.39 -16.68 -0.68
C ASN A 43 8.10 -17.65 -1.81
N LYS A 44 6.84 -18.09 -1.96
CA LYS A 44 6.40 -18.95 -3.07
C LYS A 44 6.50 -18.23 -4.42
N HIS A 45 6.18 -16.93 -4.45
CA HIS A 45 6.06 -16.16 -5.69
C HIS A 45 7.19 -15.15 -5.96
N LYS A 46 8.06 -14.86 -4.99
CA LYS A 46 9.12 -13.81 -5.12
C LYS A 46 10.09 -13.97 -6.28
N HIS A 47 10.14 -15.14 -6.94
CA HIS A 47 10.93 -15.39 -8.14
C HIS A 47 10.23 -14.93 -9.42
N LYS A 48 8.91 -14.72 -9.36
CA LYS A 48 8.09 -14.15 -10.44
C LYS A 48 8.25 -12.63 -10.45
N LYS A 49 7.92 -12.00 -11.57
CA LYS A 49 7.95 -10.54 -11.75
C LYS A 49 6.59 -10.07 -12.24
N ASP A 50 6.33 -8.78 -12.12
CA ASP A 50 5.22 -8.09 -12.74
C ASP A 50 3.86 -8.75 -12.49
N LEU A 51 2.99 -8.81 -13.48
CA LEU A 51 1.66 -9.42 -13.38
C LEU A 51 1.67 -10.88 -12.89
N PRO A 52 2.56 -11.78 -13.35
CA PRO A 52 2.70 -13.12 -12.79
C PRO A 52 2.94 -13.19 -11.27
N PHE A 53 3.65 -12.21 -10.70
CA PHE A 53 3.81 -12.11 -9.26
C PHE A 53 2.52 -11.69 -8.57
N LEU A 54 1.87 -10.63 -9.07
CA LEU A 54 0.63 -10.09 -8.53
C LEU A 54 -0.51 -11.12 -8.59
N ASN A 55 -0.68 -11.79 -9.72
CA ASN A 55 -1.66 -12.86 -9.89
C ASN A 55 -1.44 -13.98 -8.88
N GLY A 56 -0.20 -14.47 -8.76
CA GLY A 56 0.10 -15.53 -7.79
C GLY A 56 -0.17 -15.14 -6.34
N LEU A 57 -0.01 -13.87 -5.97
CA LEU A 57 -0.41 -13.39 -4.64
C LEU A 57 -1.92 -13.42 -4.47
N LEU A 58 -2.68 -12.88 -5.44
CA LEU A 58 -4.14 -12.82 -5.38
C LEU A 58 -4.76 -14.21 -5.34
N ASP A 59 -4.25 -15.13 -6.18
CA ASP A 59 -4.69 -16.53 -6.22
C ASP A 59 -4.51 -17.22 -4.86
N ASP A 60 -3.31 -17.14 -4.27
CA ASP A 60 -3.01 -17.77 -2.98
C ASP A 60 -3.72 -17.10 -1.80
N PHE A 61 -4.05 -15.82 -1.89
CA PHE A 61 -4.91 -15.13 -0.93
C PHE A 61 -6.41 -15.38 -1.18
N GLN A 62 -6.78 -16.04 -2.28
CA GLN A 62 -8.16 -16.25 -2.71
C GLN A 62 -8.93 -14.92 -2.81
N ILE A 63 -8.29 -13.91 -3.41
CA ILE A 63 -8.88 -12.59 -3.61
C ILE A 63 -9.39 -12.49 -5.04
N GLU A 64 -10.69 -12.35 -5.15
CA GLU A 64 -11.40 -12.04 -6.40
C GLU A 64 -11.90 -10.60 -6.35
N PHE A 65 -11.95 -9.94 -7.49
CA PHE A 65 -12.48 -8.59 -7.63
C PHE A 65 -13.13 -8.40 -9.00
N GLU A 66 -14.12 -7.57 -9.04
CA GLU A 66 -14.85 -7.23 -10.25
C GLU A 66 -14.75 -5.73 -10.52
N ILE A 67 -14.66 -5.37 -11.80
CA ILE A 67 -14.64 -4.00 -12.26
C ILE A 67 -15.59 -3.89 -13.43
N PRO A 68 -16.55 -2.95 -13.44
CA PRO A 68 -17.41 -2.70 -14.58
C PRO A 68 -16.59 -2.37 -15.83
N GLU A 69 -16.93 -2.94 -16.98
CA GLU A 69 -16.24 -2.65 -18.25
C GLU A 69 -16.23 -1.17 -18.60
N GLU A 70 -17.30 -0.46 -18.25
CA GLU A 70 -17.42 0.98 -18.48
C GLU A 70 -16.36 1.78 -17.69
N ASP A 71 -15.98 1.29 -16.50
CA ASP A 71 -14.95 1.93 -15.69
C ASP A 71 -13.54 1.63 -16.25
N LEU A 72 -13.32 0.43 -16.78
CA LEU A 72 -12.06 0.07 -17.45
C LEU A 72 -11.78 0.97 -18.67
N LYS A 73 -12.82 1.32 -19.43
CA LYS A 73 -12.72 2.22 -20.60
C LYS A 73 -12.26 3.64 -20.24
N ARG A 74 -12.42 4.05 -18.97
CA ARG A 74 -12.00 5.36 -18.48
C ARG A 74 -10.50 5.46 -18.20
N ILE A 75 -9.77 4.34 -18.17
CA ILE A 75 -8.33 4.32 -17.94
C ILE A 75 -7.62 4.85 -19.21
N PRO A 76 -6.87 5.97 -19.13
CA PRO A 76 -6.18 6.52 -20.29
C PRO A 76 -5.07 5.59 -20.77
N LYS A 77 -5.06 5.28 -22.05
CA LYS A 77 -4.03 4.43 -22.67
C LYS A 77 -2.69 5.14 -22.80
N THR A 78 -2.67 6.45 -22.81
CA THR A 78 -1.46 7.28 -22.97
C THR A 78 -1.53 8.53 -22.11
N GLY A 79 -0.40 9.18 -21.92
CA GLY A 79 -0.29 10.41 -21.13
C GLY A 79 -0.31 10.20 -19.61
N PRO A 80 -0.02 11.23 -18.84
CA PRO A 80 0.01 11.17 -17.39
C PRO A 80 -1.38 11.30 -16.78
N PHE A 81 -1.63 10.59 -15.70
CA PHE A 81 -2.79 10.78 -14.84
C PHE A 81 -2.45 10.35 -13.41
N ILE A 82 -3.25 10.77 -12.46
CA ILE A 82 -3.15 10.32 -11.06
C ILE A 82 -4.40 9.51 -10.73
N THR A 83 -4.22 8.29 -10.20
CA THR A 83 -5.32 7.59 -9.51
C THR A 83 -5.32 7.97 -8.03
N ILE A 84 -6.49 8.26 -7.49
CA ILE A 84 -6.71 8.47 -6.06
C ILE A 84 -7.66 7.40 -5.55
N SER A 85 -7.32 6.77 -4.44
CA SER A 85 -8.11 5.64 -3.93
C SER A 85 -8.30 5.73 -2.41
N ASN A 86 -9.47 5.24 -1.92
CA ASN A 86 -9.62 4.88 -0.52
C ASN A 86 -8.73 3.69 -0.18
N HIS A 87 -8.52 3.43 1.12
CA HIS A 87 -7.52 2.46 1.57
C HIS A 87 -8.07 1.43 2.60
N PRO A 88 -9.15 0.69 2.27
CA PRO A 88 -9.83 -0.17 3.24
C PRO A 88 -9.05 -1.43 3.66
N LEU A 89 -8.23 -2.01 2.79
CA LEU A 89 -7.55 -3.30 3.01
C LEU A 89 -6.03 -3.20 3.21
N GLY A 90 -5.47 -2.00 3.11
CA GLY A 90 -4.03 -1.78 3.26
C GLY A 90 -3.22 -2.34 2.08
N GLY A 91 -2.20 -3.16 2.35
CA GLY A 91 -1.32 -3.67 1.29
C GLY A 91 -2.03 -4.36 0.13
N ILE A 92 -3.21 -4.93 0.36
CA ILE A 92 -4.02 -5.58 -0.68
C ILE A 92 -4.54 -4.56 -1.70
N ASP A 93 -4.98 -3.38 -1.26
CA ASP A 93 -5.44 -2.34 -2.19
C ASP A 93 -4.33 -1.94 -3.16
N GLY A 94 -3.09 -1.83 -2.66
CA GLY A 94 -1.92 -1.55 -3.49
C GLY A 94 -1.64 -2.66 -4.52
N ILE A 95 -1.81 -3.93 -4.13
CA ILE A 95 -1.66 -5.09 -5.02
C ILE A 95 -2.74 -5.08 -6.10
N LEU A 96 -4.00 -4.86 -5.73
CA LEU A 96 -5.14 -4.78 -6.64
C LEU A 96 -4.98 -3.62 -7.63
N LEU A 97 -4.59 -2.45 -7.12
CA LEU A 97 -4.37 -1.27 -7.94
C LEU A 97 -3.23 -1.48 -8.95
N LEU A 98 -2.11 -2.08 -8.52
CA LEU A 98 -1.01 -2.43 -9.42
C LEU A 98 -1.45 -3.47 -10.46
N LYS A 99 -2.18 -4.53 -10.05
CA LYS A 99 -2.68 -5.53 -10.98
C LYS A 99 -3.54 -4.90 -12.07
N LEU A 100 -4.53 -4.09 -11.67
CA LEU A 100 -5.43 -3.41 -12.59
C LEU A 100 -4.66 -2.50 -13.55
N LEU A 101 -3.84 -1.61 -13.01
CA LEU A 101 -3.25 -0.55 -13.81
C LEU A 101 -2.08 -1.05 -14.68
N LEU A 102 -1.31 -2.04 -14.26
CA LEU A 102 -0.23 -2.60 -15.06
C LEU A 102 -0.73 -3.40 -16.27
N GLU A 103 -1.97 -3.89 -16.27
CA GLU A 103 -2.60 -4.48 -17.46
C GLU A 103 -2.90 -3.46 -18.56
N HIS A 104 -2.97 -2.19 -18.21
CA HIS A 104 -3.30 -1.10 -19.12
C HIS A 104 -2.11 -0.17 -19.39
N ARG A 105 -1.22 -0.02 -18.39
CA ARG A 105 -0.10 0.93 -18.37
C ARG A 105 1.09 0.33 -17.63
N GLU A 106 2.01 -0.27 -18.34
CA GLU A 106 3.23 -0.90 -17.79
C GLU A 106 4.14 0.07 -17.03
N ASP A 107 4.01 1.36 -17.33
CA ASP A 107 4.76 2.45 -16.71
C ASP A 107 4.10 3.00 -15.42
N TYR A 108 2.97 2.42 -14.99
CA TYR A 108 2.26 2.83 -13.77
C TYR A 108 3.07 2.56 -12.52
N LYS A 109 3.06 3.52 -11.60
CA LYS A 109 3.65 3.38 -10.27
C LYS A 109 2.69 3.85 -9.19
N ILE A 110 2.90 3.37 -7.95
CA ILE A 110 2.18 3.85 -6.76
C ILE A 110 3.13 4.49 -5.76
N ILE A 111 2.65 5.50 -5.08
CA ILE A 111 3.30 5.97 -3.85
C ILE A 111 2.91 5.03 -2.72
N ALA A 112 3.89 4.41 -2.08
CA ALA A 112 3.64 3.50 -0.99
C ALA A 112 4.74 3.57 0.08
N ASN A 113 4.42 3.01 1.26
CA ASN A 113 5.36 2.90 2.37
C ASN A 113 6.62 2.14 1.93
N PHE A 114 7.78 2.58 2.39
CA PHE A 114 9.08 1.94 2.12
C PHE A 114 9.12 0.44 2.50
N LEU A 115 8.27 -0.03 3.43
CA LEU A 115 8.17 -1.44 3.78
C LEU A 115 7.72 -2.31 2.59
N LEU A 116 6.81 -1.81 1.75
CA LEU A 116 6.40 -2.50 0.53
C LEU A 116 7.52 -2.57 -0.50
N HIS A 117 8.45 -1.63 -0.47
CA HIS A 117 9.65 -1.66 -1.31
C HIS A 117 10.60 -2.84 -0.98
N ARG A 118 10.41 -3.52 0.16
CA ARG A 118 11.11 -4.78 0.48
C ARG A 118 10.67 -5.95 -0.40
N ALA A 119 9.45 -5.90 -0.92
CA ALA A 119 8.98 -6.90 -1.88
C ALA A 119 9.69 -6.68 -3.22
N VAL A 120 10.78 -7.43 -3.44
CA VAL A 120 11.66 -7.25 -4.60
C VAL A 120 10.91 -7.15 -5.93
N PRO A 121 9.89 -8.00 -6.22
CA PRO A 121 9.13 -7.89 -7.46
C PRO A 121 8.32 -6.60 -7.62
N LEU A 122 8.02 -5.90 -6.52
CA LEU A 122 7.25 -4.65 -6.55
C LEU A 122 8.10 -3.39 -6.64
N LYS A 123 9.42 -3.50 -6.42
CA LYS A 123 10.33 -2.34 -6.44
C LYS A 123 10.20 -1.43 -7.65
N PRO A 124 10.06 -1.95 -8.89
CA PRO A 124 9.94 -1.09 -10.08
C PRO A 124 8.69 -0.20 -10.07
N TYR A 125 7.64 -0.64 -9.37
CA TYR A 125 6.31 -0.03 -9.38
C TYR A 125 6.02 0.82 -8.15
N ILE A 126 6.94 0.87 -7.18
CA ILE A 126 6.76 1.61 -5.94
C ILE A 126 7.67 2.84 -5.91
N MET A 127 7.06 3.99 -5.68
CA MET A 127 7.75 5.19 -5.23
C MET A 127 7.68 5.24 -3.70
N PRO A 128 8.78 4.92 -3.00
CA PRO A 128 8.75 4.81 -1.56
C PRO A 128 8.62 6.18 -0.90
N VAL A 129 7.75 6.24 0.11
CA VAL A 129 7.66 7.34 1.06
C VAL A 129 7.90 6.81 2.47
N ASN A 130 8.46 7.63 3.34
CA ASN A 130 8.64 7.28 4.73
C ASN A 130 7.50 7.86 5.58
N PRO A 131 6.56 7.05 6.07
CA PRO A 131 5.43 7.54 6.88
C PRO A 131 5.86 7.93 8.30
N PHE A 132 7.07 7.54 8.73
CA PHE A 132 7.59 7.82 10.09
C PHE A 132 8.44 9.08 10.16
N GLU A 133 8.53 9.85 9.09
CA GLU A 133 9.24 11.12 9.10
C GLU A 133 8.44 12.15 9.89
N ASN A 134 8.85 12.35 11.15
CA ASN A 134 8.48 13.52 11.91
C ASN A 134 8.89 14.78 11.12
N HIS A 135 8.13 15.87 11.28
CA HIS A 135 8.29 17.17 10.59
C HIS A 135 9.73 17.74 10.51
N LYS A 136 10.69 17.11 11.18
CA LYS A 136 12.12 17.51 11.17
C LYS A 136 12.91 17.00 9.97
N GLU A 137 12.44 15.99 9.24
CA GLU A 137 13.11 15.44 8.05
C GLU A 137 12.34 15.74 6.75
N ALA A 138 11.88 16.97 6.62
CA ALA A 138 11.14 17.47 5.45
C ALA A 138 11.85 17.24 4.10
N LYS A 139 13.15 16.93 4.10
CA LYS A 139 13.96 16.75 2.88
C LYS A 139 13.56 15.48 2.09
N SER A 140 13.24 14.36 2.76
CA SER A 140 12.88 13.11 2.05
C SER A 140 11.45 13.17 1.49
N SER A 141 10.55 13.79 2.21
CA SER A 141 9.17 14.07 1.73
C SER A 141 9.17 14.97 0.50
N VAL A 142 10.00 16.01 0.49
CA VAL A 142 10.17 16.90 -0.68
C VAL A 142 10.76 16.15 -1.87
N ALA A 143 11.76 15.30 -1.65
CA ALA A 143 12.33 14.46 -2.71
C ALA A 143 11.32 13.48 -3.30
N GLY A 144 10.49 12.87 -2.47
CA GLY A 144 9.40 11.98 -2.92
C GLY A 144 8.39 12.70 -3.82
N ILE A 145 7.92 13.89 -3.41
CA ILE A 145 7.01 14.72 -4.22
C ILE A 145 7.69 15.15 -5.53
N LYS A 146 8.97 15.54 -5.49
CA LYS A 146 9.72 15.91 -6.70
C LYS A 146 9.80 14.75 -7.68
N ASN A 147 10.14 13.56 -7.23
CA ASN A 147 10.24 12.37 -8.08
C ASN A 147 8.87 11.99 -8.68
N ALA A 148 7.80 12.11 -7.89
CA ALA A 148 6.44 11.90 -8.37
C ALA A 148 6.05 12.89 -9.48
N LEU A 149 6.36 14.18 -9.30
CA LEU A 149 6.13 15.20 -10.33
C LEU A 149 6.96 14.97 -11.60
N LEU A 150 8.20 14.53 -11.48
CA LEU A 150 9.04 14.18 -12.64
C LEU A 150 8.44 13.00 -13.40
N HIS A 151 8.01 11.94 -12.70
CA HIS A 151 7.37 10.78 -13.31
C HIS A 151 6.11 11.16 -14.10
N LEU A 152 5.27 12.04 -13.55
CA LEU A 152 4.09 12.56 -14.23
C LEU A 152 4.44 13.45 -15.42
N ARG A 153 5.48 14.30 -15.31
CA ARG A 153 5.98 15.13 -16.43
C ARG A 153 6.53 14.31 -17.59
N ASP A 154 7.08 13.13 -17.29
CA ASP A 154 7.52 12.15 -18.28
C ASP A 154 6.35 11.45 -18.99
N GLY A 155 5.11 11.85 -18.75
CA GLY A 155 3.91 11.26 -19.36
C GLY A 155 3.41 9.98 -18.69
N LYS A 156 3.95 9.62 -17.52
CA LYS A 156 3.67 8.34 -16.84
C LYS A 156 2.65 8.49 -15.70
N PRO A 157 1.75 7.50 -15.53
CA PRO A 157 0.70 7.57 -14.51
C PRO A 157 1.19 7.20 -13.12
N LEU A 158 0.51 7.74 -12.10
CA LEU A 158 0.86 7.57 -10.70
C LEU A 158 -0.38 7.30 -9.84
N GLY A 159 -0.29 6.34 -8.93
CA GLY A 159 -1.32 6.05 -7.94
C GLY A 159 -0.96 6.56 -6.55
N ILE A 160 -1.98 7.07 -5.85
CA ILE A 160 -1.84 7.51 -4.47
C ILE A 160 -3.05 7.08 -3.64
N PHE A 161 -2.79 6.81 -2.37
CA PHE A 161 -3.79 6.68 -1.30
C PHE A 161 -3.70 7.95 -0.46
N PRO A 162 -4.53 8.97 -0.72
CA PRO A 162 -4.26 10.32 -0.20
C PRO A 162 -4.40 10.43 1.31
N ALA A 163 -5.11 9.53 1.97
CA ALA A 163 -5.19 9.45 3.43
C ALA A 163 -3.91 8.91 4.09
N GLY A 164 -3.01 8.27 3.31
CA GLY A 164 -1.73 7.74 3.78
C GLY A 164 -1.82 6.54 4.73
N GLU A 165 -3.00 6.24 5.25
CA GLU A 165 -3.26 5.17 6.21
C GLU A 165 -4.50 4.37 5.83
N VAL A 166 -4.59 3.16 6.38
CA VAL A 166 -5.75 2.27 6.19
C VAL A 166 -6.99 2.87 6.85
N SER A 167 -8.15 2.74 6.19
CA SER A 167 -9.45 3.19 6.69
C SER A 167 -9.74 2.63 8.09
N THR A 168 -10.34 3.45 8.94
CA THR A 168 -10.67 3.09 10.32
C THR A 168 -12.14 3.32 10.62
N TYR A 169 -12.65 2.79 11.75
CA TYR A 169 -13.99 3.13 12.20
C TYR A 169 -14.03 4.51 12.85
N LYS A 170 -14.89 5.37 12.32
CA LYS A 170 -15.29 6.61 12.99
C LYS A 170 -16.55 6.33 13.80
N ASP A 171 -16.52 6.70 15.08
CA ASP A 171 -17.64 6.52 16.04
C ASP A 171 -18.17 5.08 16.16
N GLY A 172 -17.33 4.11 15.82
CA GLY A 172 -17.65 2.68 15.91
C GLY A 172 -18.64 2.14 14.88
N LYS A 173 -19.13 2.98 13.97
CA LYS A 173 -20.20 2.61 13.02
C LYS A 173 -19.83 2.78 11.54
N LEU A 174 -19.10 3.82 11.21
CA LEU A 174 -18.73 4.14 9.83
C LEU A 174 -17.24 3.86 9.57
N MET A 175 -16.96 3.15 8.50
CA MET A 175 -15.59 2.99 8.01
C MET A 175 -15.28 4.16 7.09
N VAL A 176 -14.24 4.92 7.44
CA VAL A 176 -13.82 6.10 6.70
C VAL A 176 -12.30 6.14 6.59
N ASP A 177 -11.82 6.72 5.52
CA ASP A 177 -10.43 7.14 5.44
C ASP A 177 -10.20 8.34 6.38
N LYS A 178 -8.98 8.50 6.83
CA LYS A 178 -8.54 9.72 7.49
C LYS A 178 -8.58 10.89 6.51
N GLU A 179 -8.44 12.09 7.03
CA GLU A 179 -8.24 13.28 6.21
C GLU A 179 -7.04 13.13 5.29
N TRP A 180 -7.14 13.70 4.11
CA TRP A 180 -6.07 13.60 3.13
C TRP A 180 -4.82 14.34 3.59
N GLU A 181 -3.69 13.71 3.43
CA GLU A 181 -2.40 14.30 3.73
C GLU A 181 -2.13 15.54 2.88
N THR A 182 -1.67 16.60 3.51
CA THR A 182 -1.35 17.87 2.83
C THR A 182 -0.38 17.68 1.68
N GLY A 183 0.56 16.73 1.81
CA GLY A 183 1.52 16.37 0.76
C GLY A 183 0.84 15.79 -0.48
N ALA A 184 -0.15 14.91 -0.30
CA ALA A 184 -0.93 14.33 -1.39
C ALA A 184 -1.73 15.41 -2.13
N VAL A 185 -2.42 16.29 -1.40
CA VAL A 185 -3.19 17.40 -1.98
C VAL A 185 -2.28 18.36 -2.78
N ARG A 186 -1.10 18.68 -2.23
CA ARG A 186 -0.11 19.52 -2.94
C ARG A 186 0.41 18.86 -4.22
N LEU A 187 0.67 17.55 -4.18
CA LEU A 187 1.10 16.79 -5.37
C LEU A 187 0.04 16.85 -6.46
N ILE A 188 -1.23 16.53 -6.14
CA ILE A 188 -2.35 16.57 -7.10
C ILE A 188 -2.46 17.95 -7.74
N LYS A 189 -2.48 19.01 -6.92
CA LYS A 189 -2.60 20.39 -7.43
C LYS A 189 -1.42 20.80 -8.33
N LYS A 190 -0.19 20.41 -7.96
CA LYS A 190 1.01 20.78 -8.74
C LYS A 190 1.18 19.98 -10.01
N ALA A 191 0.69 18.75 -10.05
CA ALA A 191 0.79 17.87 -11.20
C ALA A 191 -0.01 18.38 -12.38
N ASN A 192 -1.19 18.96 -12.14
CA ASN A 192 -2.10 19.50 -13.15
C ASN A 192 -2.37 18.52 -14.30
N VAL A 193 -2.67 17.27 -13.93
CA VAL A 193 -2.99 16.15 -14.84
C VAL A 193 -4.37 15.60 -14.50
N PRO A 194 -5.01 14.83 -15.41
CA PRO A 194 -6.26 14.14 -15.09
C PRO A 194 -6.18 13.32 -13.82
N VAL A 195 -7.25 13.34 -13.01
CA VAL A 195 -7.37 12.57 -11.79
C VAL A 195 -8.50 11.56 -11.94
N ILE A 196 -8.21 10.30 -11.68
CA ILE A 196 -9.15 9.18 -11.77
C ILE A 196 -9.41 8.65 -10.37
N PRO A 197 -10.61 8.83 -9.82
CA PRO A 197 -10.98 8.22 -8.55
C PRO A 197 -11.24 6.73 -8.75
N ILE A 198 -10.67 5.91 -7.85
CA ILE A 198 -10.89 4.47 -7.78
C ILE A 198 -11.38 4.17 -6.37
N TYR A 199 -12.55 3.56 -6.25
CA TYR A 199 -13.14 3.25 -4.97
C TYR A 199 -13.18 1.74 -4.73
N PHE A 200 -12.54 1.28 -3.67
CA PHE A 200 -12.58 -0.11 -3.22
C PHE A 200 -13.81 -0.34 -2.33
N HIS A 201 -14.79 -1.08 -2.83
CA HIS A 201 -15.97 -1.53 -2.08
C HIS A 201 -15.61 -2.71 -1.17
N ALA A 202 -14.75 -2.49 -0.17
CA ALA A 202 -14.22 -3.53 0.69
C ALA A 202 -14.10 -3.05 2.14
N LYS A 203 -13.94 -4.02 3.05
CA LYS A 203 -13.69 -3.75 4.47
C LYS A 203 -12.85 -4.84 5.09
N ASN A 204 -12.04 -4.49 6.06
CA ASN A 204 -11.31 -5.45 6.89
C ASN A 204 -12.23 -6.18 7.89
N SER A 205 -11.71 -7.22 8.55
CA SER A 205 -12.43 -7.91 9.60
C SER A 205 -12.62 -7.04 10.85
N LYS A 206 -13.66 -7.34 11.64
CA LYS A 206 -13.88 -6.67 12.93
C LYS A 206 -12.65 -6.77 13.86
N MET A 207 -11.95 -7.91 13.82
CA MET A 207 -10.73 -8.12 14.59
C MET A 207 -9.60 -7.15 14.19
N PHE A 208 -9.44 -6.88 12.90
CA PHE A 208 -8.46 -5.89 12.42
C PHE A 208 -8.72 -4.51 13.04
N TYR A 209 -9.96 -4.05 13.01
CA TYR A 209 -10.34 -2.74 13.57
C TYR A 209 -10.26 -2.69 15.10
N MET A 210 -10.49 -3.80 15.80
CA MET A 210 -10.26 -3.86 17.25
C MET A 210 -8.78 -3.69 17.60
N LEU A 211 -7.90 -4.35 16.84
CA LEU A 211 -6.46 -4.26 17.06
C LEU A 211 -5.89 -2.89 16.71
N SER A 212 -6.41 -2.24 15.67
CA SER A 212 -5.95 -0.89 15.29
C SER A 212 -6.22 0.17 16.37
N LYS A 213 -7.27 0.00 17.20
CA LYS A 213 -7.57 0.88 18.33
C LYS A 213 -6.57 0.77 19.51
N ILE A 214 -5.86 -0.34 19.61
CA ILE A 214 -4.88 -0.58 20.69
C ILE A 214 -3.52 0.05 20.32
N SER A 215 -3.30 0.29 19.02
CA SER A 215 -2.06 0.82 18.46
C SER A 215 -2.09 2.34 18.18
N ALA A 216 -3.21 3.00 18.46
CA ALA A 216 -3.39 4.44 18.36
C ALA A 216 -3.26 5.08 19.75
#